data_32c92dbe45262dd10398f3851fbb4576
#
_entry.id   32c92dbe45262dd10398f3851fbb4576
#
_cell.length_a   1.000
_cell.length_b   1.000
_cell.length_c   1.000
_cell.angle_alpha   90.00
_cell.angle_beta   90.00
_cell.angle_gamma   90.00
#
_symmetry.space_group_name_H-M   'P 1'
#
loop_
_entity.id
_entity.type
_entity.pdbx_description
1 polymer ?
#
loop_
_entity_poly.entity_id
_entity_poly.type
_entity_poly.pdbx_seq_one_letter_code
_entity_poly.pdbx_strand_id
1 'polypeptide(L)'
;APSRPPRVWNRRDWTRRTSLTARILAVNIIALGLMAGSLFYLDSYRKQLLAERFRLAQAEVAIAAKGLASVAPARRGPLLTEIGREQHLRLRLYAPDGRLLADSFAAGPAFTLADPAAQGVLLKTARVIDAAMNWVLGSAPIPAYRDPALDRAAAWPELAEARQSGASVIRLRAAPDETPMINAAAPVGSDGSTLLATRNAPDITQAVRDARGTLAIVLAVTLLISIQLSLFLARTIVQPLRMLVRA
;
A
#
# COMPACT_ATOMS: atom_id res chain seq x y z
N ALA A 1 68.15 -0.76 30.11
CA ALA A 1 66.75 -1.22 30.05
C ALA A 1 66.36 -1.61 28.60
N PRO A 2 65.97 -2.84 28.32
CA PRO A 2 65.57 -3.25 26.95
C PRO A 2 64.19 -2.75 26.64
N SER A 3 64.05 -1.99 25.55
CA SER A 3 62.80 -1.48 24.99
C SER A 3 61.99 -2.64 24.40
N ARG A 4 60.74 -2.82 24.88
CA ARG A 4 59.80 -3.78 24.30
C ARG A 4 59.31 -3.29 22.92
N PRO A 5 59.29 -4.15 21.87
CA PRO A 5 58.82 -3.77 20.57
C PRO A 5 57.28 -3.54 20.59
N PRO A 6 56.74 -2.64 19.76
CA PRO A 6 55.31 -2.37 19.70
C PRO A 6 54.55 -3.59 19.20
N ARG A 7 53.48 -3.95 19.90
CA ARG A 7 52.52 -5.01 19.46
C ARG A 7 51.83 -4.56 18.18
N VAL A 8 52.30 -5.10 17.06
CA VAL A 8 51.59 -4.96 15.78
C VAL A 8 50.31 -5.79 15.86
N TRP A 9 49.18 -5.10 15.92
CA TRP A 9 47.87 -5.74 15.85
C TRP A 9 47.67 -6.38 14.48
N ASN A 10 47.79 -7.69 14.42
CA ASN A 10 47.64 -8.45 13.17
C ASN A 10 46.15 -8.65 12.88
N ARG A 11 45.61 -7.91 11.90
CA ARG A 11 44.24 -8.00 11.42
C ARG A 11 43.79 -9.44 11.00
N ARG A 12 44.76 -10.34 10.80
CA ARG A 12 44.52 -11.73 10.41
C ARG A 12 43.99 -12.65 11.53
N ASP A 13 44.10 -12.25 12.81
CA ASP A 13 43.70 -13.11 13.93
C ASP A 13 42.19 -13.05 14.23
N TRP A 14 41.48 -12.07 13.68
CA TRP A 14 40.04 -11.94 13.90
C TRP A 14 39.22 -12.95 13.11
N THR A 15 39.67 -13.36 11.95
CA THR A 15 38.98 -14.35 11.08
C THR A 15 39.14 -15.79 11.56
N ARG A 16 40.11 -16.08 12.41
CA ARG A 16 40.36 -17.43 12.96
C ARG A 16 39.50 -17.80 14.18
N ARG A 17 38.93 -16.82 14.87
CA ARG A 17 38.19 -17.06 16.15
C ARG A 17 36.68 -17.16 16.04
N THR A 18 36.09 -16.89 14.88
CA THR A 18 34.64 -17.08 14.73
C THR A 18 34.33 -18.55 14.51
N SER A 19 33.61 -19.15 15.46
CA SER A 19 33.17 -20.54 15.35
C SER A 19 32.26 -20.72 14.13
N LEU A 20 32.22 -21.92 13.55
CA LEU A 20 31.34 -22.25 12.43
C LEU A 20 29.88 -21.91 12.77
N THR A 21 29.48 -22.14 14.00
CA THR A 21 28.17 -21.81 14.56
C THR A 21 27.89 -20.30 14.49
N ALA A 22 28.88 -19.45 14.83
CA ALA A 22 28.74 -18.00 14.77
C ALA A 22 28.55 -17.50 13.34
N ARG A 23 29.19 -18.11 12.35
CA ARG A 23 29.05 -17.75 10.93
C ARG A 23 27.68 -18.15 10.39
N ILE A 24 27.21 -19.35 10.72
CA ILE A 24 25.86 -19.82 10.34
C ILE A 24 24.81 -18.93 10.99
N LEU A 25 24.96 -18.61 12.27
CA LEU A 25 24.06 -17.72 13.00
C LEU A 25 24.05 -16.31 12.39
N ALA A 26 25.21 -15.75 12.04
CA ALA A 26 25.31 -14.43 11.41
C ALA A 26 24.57 -14.38 10.06
N VAL A 27 24.69 -15.39 9.21
CA VAL A 27 23.99 -15.48 7.92
C VAL A 27 22.48 -15.54 8.13
N ASN A 28 21.99 -16.32 9.11
CA ASN A 28 20.58 -16.42 9.43
C ASN A 28 20.04 -15.11 10.01
N ILE A 29 20.79 -14.42 10.86
CA ILE A 29 20.41 -13.11 11.40
C ILE A 29 20.34 -12.07 10.30
N ILE A 30 21.29 -12.06 9.35
CA ILE A 30 21.27 -11.15 8.20
C ILE A 30 20.05 -11.44 7.32
N ALA A 31 19.75 -12.69 7.01
CA ALA A 31 18.56 -13.06 6.24
C ALA A 31 17.27 -12.63 6.93
N LEU A 32 17.17 -12.84 8.25
CA LEU A 32 16.03 -12.40 9.05
C LEU A 32 15.90 -10.87 9.10
N GLY A 33 17.02 -10.17 9.25
CA GLY A 33 17.08 -8.71 9.22
C GLY A 33 16.66 -8.11 7.87
N LEU A 34 17.11 -8.72 6.76
CA LEU A 34 16.67 -8.34 5.42
C LEU A 34 15.16 -8.57 5.22
N MET A 35 14.64 -9.69 5.71
CA MET A 35 13.20 -9.98 5.64
C MET A 35 12.39 -8.96 6.44
N ALA A 36 12.76 -8.68 7.68
CA ALA A 36 12.10 -7.68 8.50
C ALA A 36 12.19 -6.27 7.90
N GLY A 37 13.37 -5.89 7.40
CA GLY A 37 13.57 -4.61 6.72
C GLY A 37 12.74 -4.47 5.45
N SER A 38 12.57 -5.55 4.68
CA SER A 38 11.73 -5.59 3.48
C SER A 38 10.25 -5.36 3.79
N LEU A 39 9.75 -5.99 4.86
CA LEU A 39 8.37 -5.80 5.30
C LEU A 39 8.11 -4.34 5.72
N PHE A 40 9.04 -3.76 6.46
CA PHE A 40 8.96 -2.37 6.90
C PHE A 40 9.03 -1.37 5.73
N TYR A 41 9.90 -1.66 4.75
CA TYR A 41 10.00 -0.88 3.53
C TYR A 41 8.69 -0.89 2.73
N LEU A 42 8.06 -2.06 2.57
CA LEU A 42 6.78 -2.19 1.85
C LEU A 42 5.64 -1.43 2.51
N ASP A 43 5.55 -1.48 3.85
CA ASP A 43 4.53 -0.72 4.56
C ASP A 43 4.73 0.80 4.40
N SER A 44 5.97 1.27 4.52
CA SER A 44 6.33 2.66 4.28
C SER A 44 6.04 3.10 2.85
N TYR A 45 6.39 2.28 1.86
CA TYR A 45 6.13 2.54 0.45
C TYR A 45 4.63 2.65 0.14
N ARG A 46 3.82 1.71 0.68
CA ARG A 46 2.35 1.77 0.56
C ARG A 46 1.78 3.05 1.17
N LYS A 47 2.22 3.41 2.37
CA LYS A 47 1.78 4.65 3.05
C LYS A 47 2.15 5.90 2.24
N GLN A 48 3.33 5.93 1.65
CA GLN A 48 3.77 7.05 0.81
C GLN A 48 2.93 7.17 -0.45
N LEU A 49 2.68 6.06 -1.17
CA LEU A 49 1.80 6.05 -2.34
C LEU A 49 0.38 6.53 -2.01
N LEU A 50 -0.18 6.05 -0.89
CA LEU A 50 -1.51 6.48 -0.45
C LEU A 50 -1.53 7.97 -0.09
N ALA A 51 -0.51 8.49 0.60
CA ALA A 51 -0.42 9.91 0.95
C ALA A 51 -0.35 10.81 -0.29
N GLU A 52 0.39 10.40 -1.32
CA GLU A 52 0.45 11.11 -2.59
C GLU A 52 -0.90 11.11 -3.30
N ARG A 53 -1.55 9.95 -3.38
CA ARG A 53 -2.90 9.83 -3.97
C ARG A 53 -3.95 10.64 -3.21
N PHE A 54 -3.83 10.74 -1.90
CA PHE A 54 -4.73 11.57 -1.10
C PHE A 54 -4.57 13.05 -1.43
N ARG A 55 -3.33 13.54 -1.58
CA ARG A 55 -3.08 14.94 -1.98
C ARG A 55 -3.67 15.24 -3.35
N LEU A 56 -3.51 14.33 -4.31
CA LEU A 56 -4.10 14.45 -5.65
C LEU A 56 -5.62 14.46 -5.58
N ALA A 57 -6.24 13.49 -4.90
CA ALA A 57 -7.69 13.43 -4.75
C ALA A 57 -8.27 14.67 -4.06
N GLN A 58 -7.55 15.23 -3.09
CA GLN A 58 -7.92 16.48 -2.42
C GLN A 58 -7.91 17.67 -3.39
N ALA A 59 -6.87 17.77 -4.21
CA ALA A 59 -6.78 18.83 -5.21
C ALA A 59 -7.86 18.69 -6.30
N GLU A 60 -8.06 17.47 -6.79
CA GLU A 60 -9.05 17.15 -7.83
C GLU A 60 -10.47 17.50 -7.38
N VAL A 61 -10.88 17.05 -6.19
CA VAL A 61 -12.23 17.33 -5.68
C VAL A 61 -12.42 18.83 -5.40
N ALA A 62 -11.38 19.52 -4.92
CA ALA A 62 -11.46 20.96 -4.67
C ALA A 62 -11.59 21.75 -5.99
N ILE A 63 -10.85 21.38 -7.03
CA ILE A 63 -10.94 21.99 -8.37
C ILE A 63 -12.31 21.72 -8.98
N ALA A 64 -12.79 20.46 -8.94
CA ALA A 64 -14.11 20.09 -9.44
C ALA A 64 -15.23 20.84 -8.70
N ALA A 65 -15.14 20.96 -7.38
CA ALA A 65 -16.12 21.70 -6.58
C ALA A 65 -16.15 23.20 -6.94
N LYS A 66 -15.00 23.83 -7.14
CA LYS A 66 -14.90 25.22 -7.62
C LYS A 66 -15.46 25.39 -9.01
N GLY A 67 -15.15 24.45 -9.93
CA GLY A 67 -15.72 24.43 -11.27
C GLY A 67 -17.25 24.34 -11.25
N LEU A 68 -17.80 23.45 -10.45
CA LEU A 68 -19.26 23.31 -10.30
C LEU A 68 -19.90 24.54 -9.61
N ALA A 69 -19.20 25.21 -8.73
CA ALA A 69 -19.68 26.43 -8.09
C ALA A 69 -19.77 27.63 -9.08
N SER A 70 -18.89 27.65 -10.09
CA SER A 70 -18.82 28.75 -11.06
C SER A 70 -19.89 28.69 -12.16
N VAL A 71 -20.63 27.57 -12.27
CA VAL A 71 -21.67 27.40 -13.29
C VAL A 71 -23.07 27.43 -12.69
N ALA A 72 -24.06 27.80 -13.53
CA ALA A 72 -25.46 27.77 -13.12
C ALA A 72 -25.90 26.35 -12.68
N PRO A 73 -26.79 26.22 -11.68
CA PRO A 73 -27.23 24.92 -11.15
C PRO A 73 -27.69 23.92 -12.21
N ALA A 74 -28.37 24.37 -13.26
CA ALA A 74 -28.84 23.50 -14.35
C ALA A 74 -27.70 22.90 -15.18
N ARG A 75 -26.49 23.50 -15.18
CA ARG A 75 -25.32 23.01 -15.92
C ARG A 75 -24.40 22.16 -15.05
N ARG A 76 -24.60 22.10 -13.75
CA ARG A 76 -23.72 21.33 -12.83
C ARG A 76 -23.75 19.83 -13.13
N GLY A 77 -24.92 19.25 -13.44
CA GLY A 77 -25.05 17.83 -13.76
C GLY A 77 -24.27 17.42 -15.02
N PRO A 78 -24.49 18.07 -16.18
CA PRO A 78 -23.70 17.81 -17.39
C PRO A 78 -22.18 17.98 -17.19
N LEU A 79 -21.74 19.06 -16.55
CA LEU A 79 -20.32 19.32 -16.28
C LEU A 79 -19.72 18.26 -15.36
N LEU A 80 -20.46 17.85 -14.32
CA LEU A 80 -20.05 16.78 -13.39
C LEU A 80 -19.83 15.46 -14.14
N THR A 81 -20.72 15.12 -15.06
CA THR A 81 -20.63 13.89 -15.87
C THR A 81 -19.41 13.93 -16.80
N GLU A 82 -19.15 15.07 -17.43
CA GLU A 82 -17.98 15.27 -18.28
C GLU A 82 -16.67 15.12 -17.49
N ILE A 83 -16.52 15.82 -16.36
CA ILE A 83 -15.34 15.70 -15.48
C ILE A 83 -15.17 14.26 -15.01
N GLY A 84 -16.24 13.60 -14.55
CA GLY A 84 -16.20 12.22 -14.06
C GLY A 84 -15.70 11.24 -15.10
N ARG A 85 -16.15 11.39 -16.34
CA ARG A 85 -15.72 10.55 -17.46
C ARG A 85 -14.26 10.78 -17.85
N GLU A 86 -13.83 12.03 -17.99
CA GLU A 86 -12.47 12.37 -18.38
C GLU A 86 -11.42 11.97 -17.34
N GLN A 87 -11.76 12.12 -16.06
CA GLN A 87 -10.84 11.82 -14.96
C GLN A 87 -10.98 10.40 -14.40
N HIS A 88 -11.86 9.58 -14.98
CA HIS A 88 -12.18 8.23 -14.48
C HIS A 88 -12.60 8.22 -13.00
N LEU A 89 -13.44 9.21 -12.62
CA LEU A 89 -13.98 9.38 -11.28
C LEU A 89 -15.48 9.14 -11.28
N ARG A 90 -16.01 8.65 -10.16
CA ARG A 90 -17.41 8.80 -9.86
C ARG A 90 -17.62 10.06 -9.05
N LEU A 91 -18.31 11.03 -9.63
CA LEU A 91 -18.68 12.28 -8.98
C LEU A 91 -20.17 12.27 -8.63
N ARG A 92 -20.46 12.62 -7.38
CA ARG A 92 -21.85 12.73 -6.87
C ARG A 92 -22.04 14.08 -6.21
N LEU A 93 -23.05 14.81 -6.64
CA LEU A 93 -23.41 16.11 -6.10
C LEU A 93 -24.65 15.98 -5.21
N TYR A 94 -24.55 16.48 -3.99
CA TYR A 94 -25.63 16.45 -3.02
C TYR A 94 -26.10 17.85 -2.68
N ALA A 95 -27.42 17.98 -2.54
CA ALA A 95 -28.06 19.21 -2.06
C ALA A 95 -27.81 19.44 -0.55
N PRO A 96 -28.08 20.64 -0.03
CA PRO A 96 -28.00 20.94 1.40
C PRO A 96 -28.86 20.02 2.28
N ASP A 97 -30.00 19.56 1.76
CA ASP A 97 -30.91 18.61 2.41
C ASP A 97 -30.43 17.14 2.36
N GLY A 98 -29.27 16.91 1.74
CA GLY A 98 -28.64 15.60 1.62
C GLY A 98 -29.17 14.73 0.48
N ARG A 99 -30.05 15.25 -0.39
CA ARG A 99 -30.54 14.53 -1.58
C ARG A 99 -29.48 14.54 -2.69
N LEU A 100 -29.34 13.41 -3.40
CA LEU A 100 -28.48 13.30 -4.59
C LEU A 100 -29.08 14.15 -5.73
N LEU A 101 -28.31 15.12 -6.25
CA LEU A 101 -28.69 15.97 -7.38
C LEU A 101 -28.20 15.43 -8.70
N ALA A 102 -26.97 14.88 -8.74
CA ALA A 102 -26.35 14.34 -9.94
C ALA A 102 -25.33 13.25 -9.58
N ASP A 103 -25.23 12.24 -10.44
CA ASP A 103 -24.22 11.17 -10.37
C ASP A 103 -23.64 10.98 -11.78
N SER A 104 -22.32 11.04 -11.92
CA SER A 104 -21.63 10.84 -13.19
C SER A 104 -21.83 9.44 -13.75
N PHE A 105 -22.10 8.44 -12.91
CA PHE A 105 -22.36 7.06 -13.35
C PHE A 105 -23.74 6.88 -14.00
N ALA A 106 -24.65 7.83 -13.88
CA ALA A 106 -25.93 7.80 -14.59
C ALA A 106 -25.76 7.77 -16.13
N ALA A 107 -24.65 8.33 -16.64
CA ALA A 107 -24.30 8.29 -18.08
C ALA A 107 -23.42 7.08 -18.47
N GLY A 108 -23.11 6.20 -17.52
CA GLY A 108 -22.23 5.05 -17.67
C GLY A 108 -21.09 5.06 -16.65
N PRO A 109 -20.68 3.88 -16.15
CA PRO A 109 -19.63 3.81 -15.15
C PRO A 109 -18.27 4.14 -15.76
N ALA A 110 -17.51 5.05 -15.14
CA ALA A 110 -16.15 5.38 -15.53
C ALA A 110 -15.12 4.31 -15.10
N PHE A 111 -15.49 3.45 -14.17
CA PHE A 111 -14.72 2.27 -13.74
C PHE A 111 -15.67 1.17 -13.26
N THR A 112 -15.20 -0.07 -13.28
CA THR A 112 -15.94 -1.23 -12.74
C THR A 112 -15.17 -1.79 -11.55
N LEU A 113 -15.91 -2.28 -10.55
CA LEU A 113 -15.32 -3.00 -9.43
C LEU A 113 -15.15 -4.46 -9.81
N ALA A 114 -13.97 -5.02 -9.55
CA ALA A 114 -13.71 -6.41 -9.85
C ALA A 114 -14.51 -7.32 -8.89
N ASP A 115 -15.15 -8.37 -9.47
CA ASP A 115 -15.83 -9.37 -8.67
C ASP A 115 -14.81 -10.30 -8.01
N PRO A 116 -14.78 -10.38 -6.65
CA PRO A 116 -13.90 -11.29 -5.95
C PRO A 116 -14.13 -12.77 -6.28
N ALA A 117 -15.35 -13.14 -6.64
CA ALA A 117 -15.71 -14.52 -6.97
C ALA A 117 -15.13 -14.98 -8.33
N ALA A 118 -15.02 -14.05 -9.28
CA ALA A 118 -14.48 -14.31 -10.62
C ALA A 118 -12.94 -14.39 -10.66
N GLN A 119 -12.26 -14.08 -9.55
CA GLN A 119 -10.80 -14.06 -9.51
C GLN A 119 -10.20 -15.47 -9.36
N GLY A 120 -9.10 -15.72 -10.10
CA GLY A 120 -8.39 -17.00 -10.09
C GLY A 120 -7.76 -17.34 -8.73
N VAL A 121 -7.36 -18.61 -8.58
CA VAL A 121 -6.79 -19.17 -7.33
C VAL A 121 -5.55 -18.36 -6.86
N LEU A 122 -4.70 -17.92 -7.78
CA LEU A 122 -3.50 -17.13 -7.46
C LEU A 122 -3.83 -15.81 -6.75
N LEU A 123 -4.90 -15.10 -7.17
CA LEU A 123 -5.32 -13.87 -6.52
C LEU A 123 -5.96 -14.14 -5.14
N LYS A 124 -6.64 -15.27 -4.98
CA LYS A 124 -7.18 -15.68 -3.68
C LYS A 124 -6.06 -15.98 -2.69
N THR A 125 -5.01 -16.67 -3.14
CA THR A 125 -3.83 -16.94 -2.31
C THR A 125 -3.09 -15.65 -1.95
N ALA A 126 -2.92 -14.72 -2.91
CA ALA A 126 -2.30 -13.43 -2.65
C ALA A 126 -3.06 -12.63 -1.56
N ARG A 127 -4.40 -12.66 -1.58
CA ARG A 127 -5.22 -12.02 -0.54
C ARG A 127 -5.03 -12.62 0.86
N VAL A 128 -4.94 -13.95 0.95
CA VAL A 128 -4.67 -14.60 2.24
C VAL A 128 -3.31 -14.15 2.79
N ILE A 129 -2.28 -14.07 1.92
CA ILE A 129 -0.96 -13.57 2.30
C ILE A 129 -1.04 -12.09 2.71
N ASP A 130 -1.78 -11.26 1.97
CA ASP A 130 -1.98 -9.85 2.28
C ASP A 130 -2.69 -9.65 3.63
N ALA A 131 -3.72 -10.46 3.91
CA ALA A 131 -4.43 -10.43 5.18
C ALA A 131 -3.53 -10.85 6.34
N ALA A 132 -2.74 -11.92 6.18
CA ALA A 132 -1.78 -12.37 7.18
C ALA A 132 -0.71 -11.29 7.45
N MET A 133 -0.18 -10.65 6.41
CA MET A 133 0.78 -9.55 6.55
C MET A 133 0.17 -8.33 7.26
N ASN A 134 -1.05 -7.94 6.90
CA ASN A 134 -1.74 -6.82 7.56
C ASN A 134 -1.97 -7.12 9.05
N TRP A 135 -2.27 -8.38 9.40
CA TRP A 135 -2.41 -8.81 10.78
C TRP A 135 -1.08 -8.73 11.55
N VAL A 136 0.03 -9.23 10.96
CA VAL A 136 1.38 -9.16 11.55
C VAL A 136 1.85 -7.71 11.75
N LEU A 137 1.52 -6.81 10.81
CA LEU A 137 1.89 -5.39 10.85
C LEU A 137 0.95 -4.56 11.74
N GLY A 138 -0.10 -5.15 12.30
CA GLY A 138 -1.08 -4.44 13.13
C GLY A 138 -1.83 -3.34 12.37
N SER A 139 -2.00 -3.49 11.06
CA SER A 139 -2.69 -2.50 10.23
C SER A 139 -4.18 -2.45 10.58
N ALA A 140 -4.70 -1.25 10.83
CA ALA A 140 -6.13 -1.07 11.08
C ALA A 140 -6.96 -1.53 9.87
N PRO A 141 -8.10 -2.21 10.07
CA PRO A 141 -8.96 -2.63 8.98
C PRO A 141 -9.54 -1.42 8.26
N ILE A 142 -9.46 -1.44 6.93
CA ILE A 142 -10.03 -0.38 6.08
C ILE A 142 -11.53 -0.66 5.94
N PRO A 143 -12.42 0.31 6.18
CA PRO A 143 -13.85 0.15 6.01
C PRO A 143 -14.21 -0.27 4.58
N ALA A 144 -15.13 -1.23 4.42
CA ALA A 144 -15.57 -1.66 3.11
C ALA A 144 -16.35 -0.56 2.37
N TYR A 145 -16.09 -0.41 1.08
CA TYR A 145 -16.89 0.41 0.20
C TYR A 145 -18.16 -0.36 -0.16
N ARG A 146 -19.32 0.27 0.09
CA ARG A 146 -20.62 -0.23 -0.32
C ARG A 146 -21.46 0.94 -0.79
N ASP A 147 -22.05 0.80 -1.97
CA ASP A 147 -23.07 1.77 -2.40
C ASP A 147 -24.32 1.59 -1.53
N PRO A 148 -24.84 2.65 -0.93
CA PRO A 148 -26.06 2.58 -0.13
C PRO A 148 -27.28 2.34 -1.02
N ALA A 149 -28.26 1.60 -0.51
CA ALA A 149 -29.52 1.36 -1.23
C ALA A 149 -30.26 2.67 -1.56
N LEU A 150 -30.17 3.66 -0.65
CA LEU A 150 -30.63 5.03 -0.89
C LEU A 150 -29.38 5.94 -0.82
N ASP A 151 -28.98 6.49 -1.96
CA ASP A 151 -27.81 7.36 -2.04
C ASP A 151 -28.18 8.77 -1.53
N ARG A 152 -27.88 8.98 -0.25
CA ARG A 152 -28.03 10.25 0.47
C ARG A 152 -26.72 10.64 1.13
N ALA A 153 -26.54 11.92 1.33
CA ALA A 153 -25.35 12.48 1.99
C ALA A 153 -25.09 11.85 3.38
N ALA A 154 -26.15 11.46 4.11
CA ALA A 154 -26.03 10.83 5.43
C ALA A 154 -25.29 9.47 5.41
N ALA A 155 -25.25 8.78 4.27
CA ALA A 155 -24.48 7.54 4.11
C ALA A 155 -22.95 7.78 4.01
N TRP A 156 -22.54 9.03 3.85
CA TRP A 156 -21.16 9.44 3.60
C TRP A 156 -20.70 10.44 4.65
N PRO A 157 -20.10 9.98 5.77
CA PRO A 157 -19.68 10.86 6.86
C PRO A 157 -18.74 11.97 6.41
N GLU A 158 -17.90 11.70 5.39
CA GLU A 158 -16.98 12.67 4.80
C GLU A 158 -17.67 13.92 4.22
N LEU A 159 -18.91 13.81 3.78
CA LEU A 159 -19.69 14.95 3.29
C LEU A 159 -20.12 15.90 4.43
N ALA A 160 -20.54 15.33 5.57
CA ALA A 160 -20.90 16.12 6.74
C ALA A 160 -19.67 16.84 7.30
N GLU A 161 -18.54 16.13 7.35
CA GLU A 161 -17.26 16.67 7.83
C GLU A 161 -16.72 17.78 6.90
N ALA A 162 -16.80 17.60 5.58
CA ALA A 162 -16.41 18.62 4.61
C ALA A 162 -17.29 19.87 4.70
N ARG A 163 -18.60 19.69 4.96
CA ARG A 163 -19.52 20.83 5.17
C ARG A 163 -19.21 21.60 6.44
N GLN A 164 -18.89 20.91 7.52
CA GLN A 164 -18.59 21.54 8.82
C GLN A 164 -17.24 22.25 8.81
N SER A 165 -16.23 21.62 8.21
CA SER A 165 -14.87 22.19 8.16
C SER A 165 -14.68 23.25 7.09
N GLY A 166 -15.55 23.28 6.07
CA GLY A 166 -15.36 24.12 4.87
C GLY A 166 -14.18 23.70 4.00
N ALA A 167 -13.57 22.54 4.28
CA ALA A 167 -12.38 22.01 3.63
C ALA A 167 -12.65 20.64 2.98
N SER A 168 -11.77 20.24 2.08
CA SER A 168 -11.85 18.89 1.47
C SER A 168 -11.44 17.82 2.48
N VAL A 169 -12.25 16.78 2.60
CA VAL A 169 -12.05 15.62 3.50
C VAL A 169 -11.85 14.37 2.67
N ILE A 170 -10.92 13.50 3.09
CA ILE A 170 -10.60 12.26 2.39
C ILE A 170 -10.82 11.07 3.32
N ARG A 171 -11.40 10.01 2.78
CA ARG A 171 -11.52 8.72 3.46
C ARG A 171 -11.12 7.58 2.54
N LEU A 172 -10.37 6.64 3.10
CA LEU A 172 -10.01 5.40 2.44
C LEU A 172 -11.06 4.33 2.72
N ARG A 173 -11.47 3.61 1.68
CA ARG A 173 -12.34 2.45 1.76
C ARG A 173 -11.73 1.29 0.96
N ALA A 174 -12.19 0.08 1.20
CA ALA A 174 -11.77 -1.09 0.44
C ALA A 174 -12.90 -1.54 -0.48
N ALA A 175 -12.61 -1.69 -1.77
CA ALA A 175 -13.51 -2.33 -2.73
C ALA A 175 -13.71 -3.81 -2.35
N PRO A 176 -14.72 -4.51 -2.94
CA PRO A 176 -14.93 -5.93 -2.67
C PRO A 176 -13.72 -6.83 -2.94
N ASP A 177 -12.84 -6.42 -3.84
CA ASP A 177 -11.56 -7.09 -4.16
C ASP A 177 -10.37 -6.60 -3.35
N GLU A 178 -10.63 -5.82 -2.27
CA GLU A 178 -9.64 -5.16 -1.40
C GLU A 178 -8.81 -4.05 -2.07
N THR A 179 -9.15 -3.66 -3.30
CA THR A 179 -8.54 -2.51 -3.95
C THR A 179 -8.86 -1.23 -3.17
N PRO A 180 -7.87 -0.35 -2.93
CA PRO A 180 -8.10 0.92 -2.26
C PRO A 180 -9.04 1.81 -3.07
N MET A 181 -10.11 2.28 -2.42
CA MET A 181 -11.02 3.30 -2.94
C MET A 181 -10.88 4.58 -2.15
N ILE A 182 -10.62 5.66 -2.85
CA ILE A 182 -10.42 6.98 -2.25
C ILE A 182 -11.69 7.78 -2.45
N ASN A 183 -12.36 8.09 -1.34
CA ASN A 183 -13.46 9.03 -1.29
C ASN A 183 -12.94 10.39 -0.87
N ALA A 184 -13.20 11.42 -1.68
CA ALA A 184 -12.86 12.80 -1.38
C ALA A 184 -14.13 13.65 -1.43
N ALA A 185 -14.43 14.37 -0.36
CA ALA A 185 -15.58 15.25 -0.25
C ALA A 185 -15.15 16.72 -0.20
N ALA A 186 -15.91 17.61 -0.83
CA ALA A 186 -15.67 19.06 -0.77
C ALA A 186 -17.00 19.82 -0.80
N PRO A 187 -17.08 21.00 -0.13
CA PRO A 187 -18.23 21.89 -0.27
C PRO A 187 -18.21 22.56 -1.66
N VAL A 188 -19.42 22.77 -2.23
CA VAL A 188 -19.58 23.42 -3.54
C VAL A 188 -20.19 24.79 -3.34
N GLY A 189 -19.37 25.83 -3.50
CA GLY A 189 -19.82 27.20 -3.31
C GLY A 189 -20.33 27.49 -1.89
N SER A 190 -21.25 28.44 -1.80
CA SER A 190 -21.87 28.88 -0.52
C SER A 190 -23.30 28.41 -0.34
N ASP A 191 -23.84 27.61 -1.29
CA ASP A 191 -25.23 27.16 -1.27
C ASP A 191 -25.45 25.92 -0.39
N GLY A 192 -24.40 25.42 0.30
CA GLY A 192 -24.46 24.25 1.17
C GLY A 192 -24.46 22.91 0.44
N SER A 193 -24.33 22.91 -0.89
CA SER A 193 -24.16 21.70 -1.68
C SER A 193 -22.79 21.07 -1.41
N THR A 194 -22.68 19.74 -1.57
CA THR A 194 -21.41 19.02 -1.36
C THR A 194 -21.16 18.04 -2.50
N LEU A 195 -19.89 17.94 -2.88
CA LEU A 195 -19.40 17.03 -3.91
C LEU A 195 -18.69 15.85 -3.26
N LEU A 196 -18.98 14.65 -3.70
CA LEU A 196 -18.23 13.44 -3.38
C LEU A 196 -17.57 12.89 -4.64
N ALA A 197 -16.26 12.79 -4.63
CA ALA A 197 -15.48 12.12 -5.64
C ALA A 197 -15.04 10.74 -5.12
N THR A 198 -15.27 9.70 -5.90
CA THR A 198 -14.83 8.33 -5.60
C THR A 198 -13.92 7.86 -6.71
N ARG A 199 -12.70 7.47 -6.35
CA ARG A 199 -11.69 6.90 -7.24
C ARG A 199 -11.38 5.47 -6.86
N ASN A 200 -11.40 4.58 -7.83
CA ASN A 200 -10.78 3.27 -7.70
C ASN A 200 -9.27 3.39 -8.01
N ALA A 201 -8.41 2.87 -7.16
CA ALA A 201 -6.96 2.98 -7.28
C ALA A 201 -6.29 1.58 -7.41
N PRO A 202 -6.56 0.83 -8.50
CA PRO A 202 -5.96 -0.49 -8.72
C PRO A 202 -4.43 -0.42 -8.92
N ASP A 203 -3.93 0.71 -9.39
CA ASP A 203 -2.52 0.99 -9.58
C ASP A 203 -1.71 0.89 -8.28
N ILE A 204 -2.27 1.33 -7.15
CA ILE A 204 -1.64 1.16 -5.82
C ILE A 204 -1.48 -0.32 -5.50
N THR A 205 -2.53 -1.11 -5.71
CA THR A 205 -2.49 -2.56 -5.45
C THR A 205 -1.47 -3.26 -6.33
N GLN A 206 -1.39 -2.89 -7.61
CA GLN A 206 -0.42 -3.43 -8.55
C GLN A 206 1.01 -3.05 -8.16
N ALA A 207 1.28 -1.77 -7.89
CA ALA A 207 2.61 -1.31 -7.47
C ALA A 207 3.10 -2.01 -6.19
N VAL A 208 2.21 -2.23 -5.22
CA VAL A 208 2.55 -2.96 -3.99
C VAL A 208 2.81 -4.45 -4.27
N ARG A 209 2.03 -5.08 -5.17
CA ARG A 209 2.25 -6.48 -5.57
C ARG A 209 3.58 -6.66 -6.31
N ASP A 210 3.91 -5.76 -7.22
CA ASP A 210 5.17 -5.77 -7.97
C ASP A 210 6.37 -5.60 -7.04
N ALA A 211 6.28 -4.67 -6.09
CA ALA A 211 7.30 -4.50 -5.07
C ALA A 211 7.45 -5.74 -4.17
N ARG A 212 6.34 -6.40 -3.78
CA ARG A 212 6.36 -7.68 -3.04
C ARG A 212 7.00 -8.79 -3.86
N GLY A 213 6.67 -8.90 -5.15
CA GLY A 213 7.27 -9.86 -6.06
C GLY A 213 8.78 -9.70 -6.16
N THR A 214 9.25 -8.49 -6.35
CA THR A 214 10.68 -8.16 -6.40
C THR A 214 11.38 -8.53 -5.10
N LEU A 215 10.81 -8.19 -3.96
CA LEU A 215 11.38 -8.53 -2.65
C LEU A 215 11.38 -10.04 -2.38
N ALA A 216 10.34 -10.75 -2.80
CA ALA A 216 10.29 -12.21 -2.69
C ALA A 216 11.41 -12.88 -3.51
N ILE A 217 11.69 -12.38 -4.71
CA ILE A 217 12.81 -12.85 -5.55
C ILE A 217 14.14 -12.58 -4.86
N VAL A 218 14.36 -11.37 -4.34
CA VAL A 218 15.60 -11.01 -3.63
C VAL A 218 15.79 -11.91 -2.40
N LEU A 219 14.74 -12.15 -1.62
CA LEU A 219 14.78 -13.05 -0.46
C LEU A 219 15.10 -14.50 -0.87
N ALA A 220 14.47 -15.00 -1.94
CA ALA A 220 14.71 -16.35 -2.44
C ALA A 220 16.16 -16.53 -2.90
N VAL A 221 16.70 -15.56 -3.65
CA VAL A 221 18.11 -15.55 -4.09
C VAL A 221 19.05 -15.49 -2.90
N THR A 222 18.79 -14.61 -1.93
CA THR A 222 19.59 -14.48 -0.71
C THR A 222 19.59 -15.79 0.09
N LEU A 223 18.44 -16.43 0.24
CA LEU A 223 18.31 -17.71 0.93
C LEU A 223 19.08 -18.82 0.19
N LEU A 224 18.97 -18.86 -1.13
CA LEU A 224 19.70 -19.82 -1.98
C LEU A 224 21.22 -19.68 -1.81
N ILE A 225 21.73 -18.43 -1.87
CA ILE A 225 23.14 -18.13 -1.66
C ILE A 225 23.58 -18.54 -0.25
N SER A 226 22.76 -18.26 0.76
CA SER A 226 23.00 -18.63 2.15
C SER A 226 23.12 -20.15 2.33
N ILE A 227 22.19 -20.92 1.73
CA ILE A 227 22.22 -22.38 1.74
C ILE A 227 23.47 -22.92 1.02
N GLN A 228 23.79 -22.41 -0.17
CA GLN A 228 24.97 -22.79 -0.95
C GLN A 228 26.26 -22.55 -0.17
N LEU A 229 26.38 -21.36 0.45
CA LEU A 229 27.54 -21.02 1.25
C LEU A 229 27.66 -21.91 2.49
N SER A 230 26.55 -22.22 3.13
CA SER A 230 26.48 -23.12 4.28
C SER A 230 26.91 -24.55 3.92
N LEU A 231 26.43 -25.06 2.79
CA LEU A 231 26.80 -26.37 2.26
C LEU A 231 28.28 -26.44 1.84
N PHE A 232 28.78 -25.39 1.18
CA PHE A 232 30.17 -25.26 0.79
C PHE A 232 31.11 -25.30 2.02
N LEU A 233 30.80 -24.50 3.06
CA LEU A 233 31.55 -24.49 4.32
C LEU A 233 31.50 -25.85 5.04
N ALA A 234 30.33 -26.50 5.05
CA ALA A 234 30.19 -27.83 5.65
C ALA A 234 31.07 -28.88 4.93
N ARG A 235 31.13 -28.84 3.61
CA ARG A 235 31.95 -29.80 2.82
C ARG A 235 33.44 -29.49 2.92
N THR A 236 33.83 -28.22 2.91
CA THR A 236 35.24 -27.83 2.84
C THR A 236 35.95 -27.89 4.19
N ILE A 237 35.24 -27.72 5.30
CA ILE A 237 35.85 -27.62 6.63
C ILE A 237 35.51 -28.84 7.51
N VAL A 238 34.26 -29.33 7.48
CA VAL A 238 33.82 -30.36 8.42
C VAL A 238 34.23 -31.78 7.97
N GLN A 239 34.22 -32.07 6.67
CA GLN A 239 34.63 -33.38 6.16
C GLN A 239 36.11 -33.73 6.41
N PRO A 240 37.09 -32.85 6.10
CA PRO A 240 38.50 -33.19 6.35
C PRO A 240 38.85 -33.30 7.84
N LEU A 241 38.19 -32.49 8.71
CA LEU A 241 38.40 -32.60 10.17
C LEU A 241 37.89 -33.91 10.76
N ARG A 242 36.78 -34.47 10.23
CA ARG A 242 36.26 -35.78 10.68
C ARG A 242 37.13 -36.96 10.23
N MET A 243 37.88 -36.83 9.14
CA MET A 243 38.83 -37.88 8.72
C MET A 243 40.09 -37.88 9.60
N LEU A 244 40.55 -36.69 10.03
CA LEU A 244 41.72 -36.58 10.91
C LEU A 244 41.47 -37.04 12.38
N VAL A 245 40.23 -37.05 12.84
CA VAL A 245 39.87 -37.53 14.21
C VAL A 245 39.60 -39.04 14.21
N ARG A 246 39.43 -39.71 13.04
CA ARG A 246 39.23 -41.15 12.91
C ARG A 246 40.48 -41.94 12.52
N ALA A 247 41.59 -41.24 12.29
CA ALA A 247 42.92 -41.83 12.10
C ALA A 247 43.73 -41.76 13.39
#